data_cda0525213ff8effedd13c85145b9dc8
#
_entry.id   cda0525213ff8effedd13c85145b9dc8
#
_cell.length_a   1.000
_cell.length_b   1.000
_cell.length_c   1.000
_cell.angle_alpha   90.00
_cell.angle_beta   90.00
_cell.angle_gamma   90.00
#
_symmetry.space_group_name_H-M   'P 1'
#
loop_
_entity.id
_entity.type
_entity.pdbx_description
1 polymer ?
#
loop_
_entity_poly.entity_id
_entity_poly.type
_entity_poly.pdbx_seq_one_letter_code
_entity_poly.pdbx_strand_id
1 'polypeptide(L)'
;MEAARLIVITPSGELTDRDRDIIAFERQWWKYAGAKEQSIRELFDMSATRYYQVLNALIDNPIALEADPMLIKRLRRLRATRQRARSARRLGMQI
;
A
#
# COMPACT_ATOMS: atom_id res chain seq x y z
N MET A 1 5.33 28.31 4.73
CA MET A 1 5.00 27.93 4.70
C MET A 1 4.67 27.22 4.14
N GLU A 2 4.80 27.14 3.63
CA GLU A 2 4.45 26.53 3.12
C GLU A 2 4.78 25.41 2.94
N ALA A 3 5.42 25.24 2.64
CA ALA A 3 6.04 24.14 2.34
C ALA A 3 5.58 23.16 3.16
N ALA A 4 5.77 23.40 4.09
CA ALA A 4 5.41 22.54 4.98
C ALA A 4 4.12 22.11 4.75
N ARG A 5 3.63 22.72 4.45
CA ARG A 5 2.51 22.44 4.43
C ARG A 5 2.19 21.65 3.54
N LEU A 6 2.68 21.63 2.84
CA LEU A 6 2.40 20.95 1.98
C LEU A 6 2.16 19.79 2.19
N ILE A 7 2.54 19.64 2.77
CA ILE A 7 2.58 18.50 3.06
C ILE A 7 1.45 18.16 3.50
N VAL A 8 1.24 18.75 4.04
CA VAL A 8 0.25 18.56 4.58
C VAL A 8 -0.74 18.42 3.79
N ILE A 9 -0.65 18.82 3.01
CA ILE A 9 -1.44 18.63 2.18
C ILE A 9 -2.17 17.62 2.38
N THR A 10 -1.60 16.97 2.57
CA THR A 10 -2.18 15.96 2.94
C THR A 10 -3.05 16.24 3.94
N PRO A 11 -2.78 17.09 4.60
CA PRO A 11 -3.62 17.45 5.61
C PRO A 11 -4.99 17.67 5.13
N SER A 12 -5.14 18.16 4.02
CA SER A 12 -6.50 18.33 3.53
C SER A 12 -7.20 17.00 3.53
N GLY A 13 -6.47 15.92 3.71
CA GLY A 13 -7.07 14.62 3.74
C GLY A 13 -7.34 14.05 2.39
N GLU A 14 -6.97 14.74 1.35
CA GLU A 14 -7.24 14.23 0.01
C GLU A 14 -6.16 13.28 -0.43
N LEU A 15 -6.57 12.28 -1.19
CA LEU A 15 -5.62 11.36 -1.80
C LEU A 15 -5.08 11.98 -3.07
N THR A 16 -3.81 11.73 -3.35
CA THR A 16 -3.24 12.16 -4.62
C THR A 16 -3.77 11.26 -5.73
N ASP A 17 -3.56 11.68 -6.96
CA ASP A 17 -3.93 10.85 -8.10
C ASP A 17 -3.19 9.53 -8.05
N ARG A 18 -1.89 9.55 -7.67
CA ARG A 18 -1.13 8.32 -7.53
C ARG A 18 -1.72 7.41 -6.47
N ASP A 19 -2.15 7.97 -5.35
CA ASP A 19 -2.76 7.18 -4.28
C ASP A 19 -4.02 6.49 -4.78
N ARG A 20 -4.85 7.21 -5.51
CA ARG A 20 -6.07 6.63 -6.08
C ARG A 20 -5.76 5.54 -7.09
N ASP A 21 -4.72 5.74 -7.90
CA ASP A 21 -4.31 4.75 -8.88
C ASP A 21 -3.80 3.48 -8.19
N ILE A 22 -3.06 3.63 -7.10
CA ILE A 22 -2.58 2.49 -6.34
C ILE A 22 -3.75 1.72 -5.74
N ILE A 23 -4.73 2.40 -5.18
CA ILE A 23 -5.92 1.75 -4.63
C ILE A 23 -6.65 1.00 -5.73
N ALA A 24 -6.82 1.61 -6.89
CA ALA A 24 -7.49 0.97 -8.01
C ALA A 24 -6.73 -0.26 -8.47
N PHE A 25 -5.39 -0.17 -8.50
CA PHE A 25 -4.56 -1.30 -8.89
C PHE A 25 -4.68 -2.44 -7.89
N GLU A 26 -4.62 -2.15 -6.59
CA GLU A 26 -4.74 -3.19 -5.57
C GLU A 26 -6.10 -3.88 -5.61
N ARG A 27 -7.10 -3.16 -6.07
CA ARG A 27 -8.45 -3.73 -6.14
C ARG A 27 -8.57 -4.81 -7.21
N GLN A 28 -7.74 -4.73 -8.27
CA GLN A 28 -7.93 -5.64 -9.41
C GLN A 28 -6.64 -6.02 -10.12
N TRP A 29 -5.51 -6.02 -9.43
CA TRP A 29 -4.22 -6.32 -10.07
C TRP A 29 -4.19 -7.72 -10.71
N TRP A 30 -4.95 -8.65 -10.17
CA TRP A 30 -4.99 -10.00 -10.73
C TRP A 30 -5.53 -10.04 -12.14
N LYS A 31 -6.14 -8.97 -12.60
CA LYS A 31 -6.64 -8.91 -13.97
C LYS A 31 -5.53 -8.62 -14.97
N TYR A 32 -4.37 -8.18 -14.49
CA TYR A 32 -3.27 -7.86 -15.37
C TYR A 32 -2.47 -9.12 -15.69
N ALA A 33 -1.97 -9.20 -16.91
CA ALA A 33 -1.12 -10.32 -17.30
C ALA A 33 0.26 -10.14 -16.68
N GLY A 34 0.88 -11.25 -16.33
CA GLY A 34 2.25 -11.21 -15.82
C GLY A 34 2.34 -11.04 -14.34
N ALA A 35 3.56 -10.85 -13.87
CA ALA A 35 3.81 -10.72 -12.45
C ALA A 35 3.40 -9.35 -11.95
N LYS A 36 2.97 -9.31 -10.70
CA LYS A 36 2.55 -8.05 -10.08
C LYS A 36 3.68 -7.02 -10.11
N GLU A 37 4.92 -7.45 -9.84
CA GLU A 37 6.05 -6.54 -9.84
C GLU A 37 6.29 -5.89 -11.19
N GLN A 38 6.07 -6.64 -12.26
CA GLN A 38 6.20 -6.08 -13.59
C GLN A 38 5.14 -5.02 -13.85
N SER A 39 3.90 -5.29 -13.45
CA SER A 39 2.82 -4.32 -13.59
C SER A 39 3.11 -3.06 -12.80
N ILE A 40 3.67 -3.19 -11.58
CA ILE A 40 4.04 -2.05 -10.77
C ILE A 40 5.04 -1.17 -11.49
N ARG A 41 6.08 -1.78 -12.10
CA ARG A 41 7.07 -1.01 -12.84
C ARG A 41 6.45 -0.29 -14.01
N GLU A 42 5.59 -0.97 -14.73
CA GLU A 42 4.99 -0.39 -15.95
C GLU A 42 4.01 0.72 -15.64
N LEU A 43 3.21 0.54 -14.58
CA LEU A 43 2.16 1.50 -14.29
C LEU A 43 2.63 2.67 -13.42
N PHE A 44 3.56 2.42 -12.53
CA PHE A 44 3.95 3.43 -11.55
C PHE A 44 5.40 3.86 -11.64
N ASP A 45 6.18 3.21 -12.48
CA ASP A 45 7.61 3.53 -12.63
C ASP A 45 8.32 3.44 -11.29
N MET A 46 8.01 2.41 -10.53
CA MET A 46 8.60 2.16 -9.22
C MET A 46 9.12 0.74 -9.12
N SER A 47 10.16 0.55 -8.30
CA SER A 47 10.54 -0.80 -7.92
C SER A 47 9.47 -1.37 -7.01
N ALA A 48 9.47 -2.69 -6.87
CA ALA A 48 8.53 -3.33 -5.96
C ALA A 48 8.73 -2.83 -4.52
N THR A 49 9.98 -2.69 -4.11
CA THR A 49 10.30 -2.22 -2.76
C THR A 49 9.69 -0.83 -2.51
N ARG A 50 9.91 0.08 -3.45
CA ARG A 50 9.37 1.43 -3.30
C ARG A 50 7.86 1.43 -3.29
N TYR A 51 7.26 0.63 -4.18
CA TYR A 51 5.80 0.55 -4.25
C TYR A 51 5.21 0.11 -2.91
N TYR A 52 5.78 -0.93 -2.29
CA TYR A 52 5.24 -1.43 -1.03
C TYR A 52 5.48 -0.48 0.13
N GLN A 53 6.54 0.33 0.09
CA GLN A 53 6.72 1.39 1.07
C GLN A 53 5.59 2.42 0.97
N VAL A 54 5.28 2.82 -0.26
CA VAL A 54 4.20 3.78 -0.51
C VAL A 54 2.86 3.17 -0.11
N LEU A 55 2.63 1.92 -0.49
CA LEU A 55 1.39 1.23 -0.16
C LEU A 55 1.20 1.11 1.34
N ASN A 56 2.25 0.77 2.08
CA ASN A 56 2.14 0.63 3.53
C ASN A 56 1.74 1.94 4.19
N ALA A 57 2.31 3.06 3.73
CA ALA A 57 1.89 4.35 4.25
C ALA A 57 0.44 4.65 3.90
N LEU A 58 0.04 4.28 2.69
CA LEU A 58 -1.31 4.53 2.22
C LEU A 58 -2.36 3.76 3.01
N ILE A 59 -2.11 2.48 3.29
CA ILE A 59 -3.11 1.68 4.01
C ILE A 59 -3.22 2.06 5.48
N ASP A 60 -2.29 2.86 5.99
CA ASP A 60 -2.40 3.41 7.34
C ASP A 60 -3.06 4.78 7.34
N ASN A 61 -3.35 5.31 6.17
CA ASN A 61 -3.96 6.64 6.04
C ASN A 61 -5.47 6.53 6.24
N PRO A 62 -6.05 7.26 7.21
CA PRO A 62 -7.49 7.18 7.43
C PRO A 62 -8.32 7.63 6.23
N ILE A 63 -7.77 8.49 5.39
CA ILE A 63 -8.50 8.91 4.20
C ILE A 63 -8.61 7.77 3.19
N ALA A 64 -7.56 6.95 3.07
CA ALA A 64 -7.64 5.77 2.22
C ALA A 64 -8.67 4.79 2.77
N LEU A 65 -8.73 4.64 4.08
CA LEU A 65 -9.73 3.78 4.71
C LEU A 65 -11.14 4.26 4.40
N GLU A 66 -11.35 5.57 4.43
CA GLU A 66 -12.64 6.12 4.06
C GLU A 66 -12.99 5.86 2.60
N ALA A 67 -11.99 5.97 1.74
CA ALA A 67 -12.22 5.83 0.30
C ALA A 67 -12.58 4.40 -0.09
N ASP A 68 -11.98 3.41 0.55
CA ASP A 68 -12.26 2.01 0.23
C ASP A 68 -12.03 1.15 1.47
N PRO A 69 -12.98 1.18 2.39
CA PRO A 69 -12.77 0.51 3.67
C PRO A 69 -12.55 -1.00 3.56
N MET A 70 -13.26 -1.66 2.66
CA MET A 70 -13.11 -3.11 2.55
C MET A 70 -11.74 -3.50 2.04
N LEU A 71 -11.25 -2.80 1.03
CA LEU A 71 -9.93 -3.08 0.49
C LEU A 71 -8.85 -2.79 1.51
N ILE A 72 -8.91 -1.62 2.14
CA ILE A 72 -7.87 -1.20 3.08
C ILE A 72 -7.83 -2.14 4.30
N LYS A 73 -8.99 -2.53 4.81
CA LYS A 73 -9.02 -3.46 5.94
C LYS A 73 -8.44 -4.81 5.55
N ARG A 74 -8.72 -5.27 4.33
CA ARG A 74 -8.16 -6.52 3.86
C ARG A 74 -6.63 -6.43 3.75
N LEU A 75 -6.13 -5.32 3.20
CA LEU A 75 -4.70 -5.14 3.05
C LEU A 75 -4.01 -5.06 4.42
N ARG A 76 -4.63 -4.42 5.39
CA ARG A 76 -4.09 -4.38 6.74
C ARG A 76 -4.03 -5.78 7.35
N ARG A 77 -5.06 -6.59 7.13
CA ARG A 77 -5.06 -7.96 7.64
C ARG A 77 -3.97 -8.80 6.97
N LEU A 78 -3.80 -8.65 5.66
CA LEU A 78 -2.77 -9.39 4.95
C LEU A 78 -1.38 -9.01 5.45
N ARG A 79 -1.15 -7.72 5.69
CA ARG A 79 0.14 -7.28 6.22
C ARG A 79 0.38 -7.87 7.60
N ALA A 80 -0.62 -7.84 8.47
CA ALA A 80 -0.49 -8.39 9.81
C ALA A 80 -0.23 -9.89 9.77
N THR A 81 -0.91 -10.60 8.87
CA THR A 81 -0.69 -12.02 8.70
C THR A 81 0.73 -12.33 8.27
N ARG A 82 1.27 -11.56 7.32
CA ARG A 82 2.64 -11.75 6.87
C ARG A 82 3.64 -11.48 7.98
N GLN A 83 3.39 -10.47 8.78
CA GLN A 83 4.27 -10.16 9.90
C GLN A 83 4.25 -11.27 10.94
N ARG A 84 3.08 -11.80 11.23
CA ARG A 84 2.95 -12.93 12.17
C ARG A 84 3.64 -14.17 11.62
N ALA A 85 3.50 -14.42 10.33
CA ALA A 85 4.14 -15.58 9.72
C ALA A 85 5.65 -15.48 9.80
N ARG A 86 6.19 -14.27 9.57
CA ARG A 86 7.63 -14.05 9.67
C ARG A 86 8.12 -14.26 11.09
N SER A 87 7.39 -13.74 12.07
CA SER A 87 7.75 -13.92 13.48
C SER A 87 7.68 -15.37 13.89
N ALA A 88 6.64 -16.07 13.48
CA ALA A 88 6.49 -17.49 13.80
C ALA A 88 7.63 -18.31 13.18
N ARG A 89 8.01 -17.97 11.95
CA ARG A 89 9.11 -18.68 11.30
C ARG A 89 10.42 -18.47 12.03
N ARG A 90 10.65 -17.24 12.48
CA ARG A 90 11.87 -16.96 13.23
C ARG A 90 11.89 -17.72 14.54
N LEU A 91 10.76 -17.76 15.25
CA LEU A 91 10.69 -18.50 16.50
C LEU A 91 10.80 -20.01 16.26
N GLY A 92 10.18 -20.48 15.20
CA GLY A 92 10.25 -21.90 14.87
C GLY A 92 11.65 -22.36 14.56
N MET A 93 12.45 -21.51 13.98
CA MET A 93 13.83 -21.89 13.66
C MET A 93 14.70 -22.02 14.88
N GLN A 94 14.26 -21.54 16.01
CA GLN A 94 15.02 -21.64 17.25
C GLN A 94 14.69 -22.88 18.04
N ILE A 95 13.68 -23.60 17.63
CA ILE A 95 13.30 -24.84 18.26
C ILE A 95 14.08 -25.99 17.66
#